data_4876a3e0704fd76c9a3520877864a19b
#
_entry.id   4876a3e0704fd76c9a3520877864a19b
#
_cell.length_a   1.000
_cell.length_b   1.000
_cell.length_c   1.000
_cell.angle_alpha   90.00
_cell.angle_beta   90.00
_cell.angle_gamma   90.00
#
_symmetry.space_group_name_H-M   'P 1'
#
loop_
_entity.id
_entity.type
_entity.pdbx_description
1 polymer ?
#
loop_
_entity_poly.entity_id
_entity_poly.type
_entity_poly.pdbx_seq_one_letter_code
_entity_poly.pdbx_strand_id
1 'polypeptide(L)'
;MPLEELPVSLYNAFSKIGQALSNEHRLRILNILAQSEHSVDEIAARIKQSKANTSVHLKVLYRGELITRRKEGKQVFYDIASTNALRLWLALRDMGLQELPEVQQLMAQYASEPDTLSILENDELLDRAARGEIILLDLRFPHEFAAGHLPNARSIPASELAERLEELPAHQEIIAYCRGPYCVAAIKSVQKMRDQGLPVRRIREGVLEWRAAGKTLSRTTELHP
;
A
#
# COMPACT_ATOMS: atom_id res chain seq x y z
N MET A 1 -22.27 38.03 -11.59
CA MET A 1 -21.98 37.03 -12.62
C MET A 1 -22.61 35.73 -12.21
N PRO A 2 -23.49 35.09 -13.01
CA PRO A 2 -23.92 33.75 -12.72
C PRO A 2 -22.68 32.87 -12.78
N LEU A 3 -22.48 32.03 -11.73
CA LEU A 3 -21.47 30.95 -11.75
C LEU A 3 -21.89 30.05 -12.93
N GLU A 4 -21.07 29.99 -14.00
CA GLU A 4 -21.30 29.02 -15.06
C GLU A 4 -21.19 27.62 -14.43
N GLU A 5 -22.31 26.94 -14.30
CA GLU A 5 -22.35 25.56 -13.84
C GLU A 5 -21.60 24.68 -14.85
N LEU A 6 -20.83 23.73 -14.34
CA LEU A 6 -20.16 22.75 -15.19
C LEU A 6 -21.21 22.01 -16.05
N PRO A 7 -20.94 21.73 -17.33
CA PRO A 7 -21.85 20.99 -18.18
C PRO A 7 -22.24 19.64 -17.60
N VAL A 8 -23.51 19.25 -17.67
CA VAL A 8 -24.04 17.97 -17.18
C VAL A 8 -23.26 16.78 -17.72
N SER A 9 -22.72 16.87 -18.93
CA SER A 9 -21.87 15.85 -19.55
C SER A 9 -20.59 15.57 -18.76
N LEU A 10 -20.03 16.55 -18.03
CA LEU A 10 -18.87 16.33 -17.15
C LEU A 10 -19.25 15.48 -15.94
N TYR A 11 -20.39 15.75 -15.31
CA TYR A 11 -20.87 14.94 -14.19
C TYR A 11 -21.14 13.49 -14.63
N ASN A 12 -21.68 13.29 -15.84
CA ASN A 12 -21.84 11.95 -16.43
C ASN A 12 -20.49 11.26 -16.62
N ALA A 13 -19.45 11.98 -17.03
CA ALA A 13 -18.09 11.42 -17.13
C ALA A 13 -17.52 11.07 -15.75
N PHE A 14 -17.66 11.96 -14.76
CA PHE A 14 -17.18 11.71 -13.40
C PHE A 14 -17.92 10.54 -12.73
N SER A 15 -19.20 10.34 -13.02
CA SER A 15 -19.99 9.24 -12.47
C SER A 15 -19.42 7.85 -12.83
N LYS A 16 -18.71 7.70 -13.95
CA LYS A 16 -18.05 6.45 -14.33
C LYS A 16 -16.97 6.04 -13.32
N ILE A 17 -16.22 7.01 -12.80
CA ILE A 17 -15.22 6.77 -11.74
C ILE A 17 -15.94 6.36 -10.45
N GLY A 18 -16.98 7.10 -10.05
CA GLY A 18 -17.77 6.76 -8.87
C GLY A 18 -18.38 5.36 -8.94
N GLN A 19 -18.95 4.98 -10.10
CA GLN A 19 -19.48 3.64 -10.35
C GLN A 19 -18.37 2.57 -10.24
N ALA A 20 -17.17 2.86 -10.74
CA ALA A 20 -16.04 1.93 -10.63
C ALA A 20 -15.60 1.69 -9.18
N LEU A 21 -15.76 2.67 -8.29
CA LEU A 21 -15.41 2.57 -6.88
C LEU A 21 -16.52 1.93 -6.02
N SER A 22 -17.77 1.91 -6.47
CA SER A 22 -18.94 1.45 -5.70
C SER A 22 -19.07 -0.08 -5.63
N ASN A 23 -18.00 -0.78 -5.17
CA ASN A 23 -18.03 -2.23 -4.95
C ASN A 23 -16.82 -2.71 -4.16
N GLU A 24 -17.02 -3.52 -3.13
CA GLU A 24 -15.96 -4.00 -2.23
C GLU A 24 -14.84 -4.77 -2.94
N HIS A 25 -15.18 -5.65 -3.88
CA HIS A 25 -14.17 -6.42 -4.62
C HIS A 25 -13.29 -5.51 -5.47
N ARG A 26 -13.86 -4.45 -6.07
CA ARG A 26 -13.09 -3.48 -6.86
C ARG A 26 -12.17 -2.64 -5.97
N LEU A 27 -12.61 -2.26 -4.78
CA LEU A 27 -11.75 -1.58 -3.81
C LEU A 27 -10.60 -2.48 -3.35
N ARG A 28 -10.86 -3.78 -3.10
CA ARG A 28 -9.82 -4.76 -2.79
C ARG A 28 -8.82 -4.94 -3.94
N ILE A 29 -9.30 -4.96 -5.19
CA ILE A 29 -8.43 -5.01 -6.37
C ILE A 29 -7.54 -3.77 -6.45
N LEU A 30 -8.10 -2.57 -6.27
CA LEU A 30 -7.31 -1.33 -6.25
C LEU A 30 -6.23 -1.36 -5.17
N ASN A 31 -6.55 -1.84 -3.97
CA ASN A 31 -5.58 -1.98 -2.89
C ASN A 31 -4.41 -2.94 -3.24
N ILE A 32 -4.70 -4.02 -3.96
CA ILE A 32 -3.70 -4.98 -4.43
C ILE A 32 -2.82 -4.34 -5.51
N LEU A 33 -3.44 -3.75 -6.54
CA LEU A 33 -2.73 -3.16 -7.67
C LEU A 33 -1.96 -1.89 -7.31
N ALA A 34 -2.37 -1.18 -6.27
CA ALA A 34 -1.60 -0.06 -5.76
C ALA A 34 -0.22 -0.48 -5.23
N GLN A 35 -0.06 -1.72 -4.75
CA GLN A 35 1.22 -2.23 -4.23
C GLN A 35 2.15 -2.71 -5.34
N SER A 36 1.62 -3.45 -6.32
CA SER A 36 2.37 -4.00 -7.45
C SER A 36 1.44 -4.49 -8.55
N GLU A 37 1.99 -4.67 -9.74
CA GLU A 37 1.31 -5.28 -10.87
C GLU A 37 1.00 -6.76 -10.60
N HIS A 38 -0.18 -7.22 -11.05
CA HIS A 38 -0.64 -8.61 -10.91
C HIS A 38 -1.40 -9.11 -12.12
N SER A 39 -1.30 -10.42 -12.35
CA SER A 39 -2.15 -11.14 -13.32
C SER A 39 -3.58 -11.31 -12.78
N VAL A 40 -4.54 -11.60 -13.68
CA VAL A 40 -5.93 -11.87 -13.28
C VAL A 40 -6.03 -13.07 -12.33
N ASP A 41 -5.17 -14.07 -12.48
CA ASP A 41 -5.19 -15.30 -11.67
C ASP A 41 -4.74 -15.00 -10.23
N GLU A 42 -3.67 -14.22 -10.06
CA GLU A 42 -3.19 -13.78 -8.75
C GLU A 42 -4.21 -12.88 -8.03
N ILE A 43 -4.84 -11.94 -8.76
CA ILE A 43 -5.89 -11.09 -8.21
C ILE A 43 -7.07 -11.94 -7.75
N ALA A 44 -7.54 -12.88 -8.59
CA ALA A 44 -8.67 -13.77 -8.28
C ALA A 44 -8.43 -14.58 -7.00
N ALA A 45 -7.24 -15.16 -6.87
CA ALA A 45 -6.84 -15.89 -5.66
C ALA A 45 -6.87 -15.00 -4.41
N ARG A 46 -6.33 -13.77 -4.49
CA ARG A 46 -6.23 -12.84 -3.35
C ARG A 46 -7.60 -12.30 -2.89
N ILE A 47 -8.51 -12.01 -3.82
CA ILE A 47 -9.86 -11.56 -3.48
C ILE A 47 -10.85 -12.71 -3.22
N LYS A 48 -10.40 -13.97 -3.40
CA LYS A 48 -11.19 -15.20 -3.26
C LYS A 48 -12.43 -15.20 -4.17
N GLN A 49 -12.21 -14.88 -5.44
CA GLN A 49 -13.24 -14.87 -6.49
C GLN A 49 -12.82 -15.74 -7.67
N SER A 50 -13.80 -16.16 -8.50
CA SER A 50 -13.48 -16.81 -9.75
C SER A 50 -12.78 -15.87 -10.73
N LYS A 51 -11.96 -16.41 -11.62
CA LYS A 51 -11.29 -15.63 -12.69
C LYS A 51 -12.30 -14.88 -13.56
N ALA A 52 -13.47 -15.48 -13.83
CA ALA A 52 -14.53 -14.85 -14.60
C ALA A 52 -15.08 -13.61 -13.91
N ASN A 53 -15.45 -13.72 -12.62
CA ASN A 53 -15.94 -12.58 -11.83
C ASN A 53 -14.86 -11.49 -11.67
N THR A 54 -13.62 -11.89 -11.41
CA THR A 54 -12.48 -10.95 -11.32
C THR A 54 -12.31 -10.17 -12.62
N SER A 55 -12.40 -10.84 -13.78
CA SER A 55 -12.32 -10.20 -15.09
C SER A 55 -13.43 -9.16 -15.33
N VAL A 56 -14.64 -9.40 -14.79
CA VAL A 56 -15.73 -8.42 -14.85
C VAL A 56 -15.38 -7.18 -14.03
N HIS A 57 -14.89 -7.35 -12.81
CA HIS A 57 -14.46 -6.23 -11.96
C HIS A 57 -13.30 -5.43 -12.57
N LEU A 58 -12.29 -6.12 -13.10
CA LEU A 58 -11.17 -5.49 -13.81
C LEU A 58 -11.62 -4.68 -15.04
N LYS A 59 -12.59 -5.19 -15.80
CA LYS A 59 -13.16 -4.47 -16.95
C LYS A 59 -13.85 -3.18 -16.53
N VAL A 60 -14.56 -3.16 -15.39
CA VAL A 60 -15.21 -1.95 -14.84
C VAL A 60 -14.15 -0.94 -14.39
N LEU A 61 -13.13 -1.38 -13.64
CA LEU A 61 -12.03 -0.52 -13.20
C LEU A 61 -11.24 0.07 -14.37
N TYR A 62 -10.98 -0.73 -15.41
CA TYR A 62 -10.29 -0.29 -16.63
C TYR A 62 -11.10 0.76 -17.40
N ARG A 63 -12.42 0.58 -17.52
CA ARG A 63 -13.32 1.57 -18.15
C ARG A 63 -13.44 2.87 -17.35
N GLY A 64 -13.21 2.79 -16.02
CA GLY A 64 -13.14 3.95 -15.12
C GLY A 64 -11.77 4.62 -15.11
N GLU A 65 -10.82 4.19 -15.97
CA GLU A 65 -9.45 4.71 -16.06
C GLU A 65 -8.67 4.63 -14.71
N LEU A 66 -9.05 3.68 -13.83
CA LEU A 66 -8.39 3.49 -12.53
C LEU A 66 -7.23 2.51 -12.59
N ILE A 67 -7.23 1.62 -13.59
CA ILE A 67 -6.18 0.63 -13.82
C ILE A 67 -5.76 0.58 -15.28
N THR A 68 -4.52 0.17 -15.52
CA THR A 68 -4.00 -0.18 -16.84
C THR A 68 -3.91 -1.69 -17.00
N ARG A 69 -3.64 -2.14 -18.22
CA ARG A 69 -3.33 -3.52 -18.51
C ARG A 69 -2.24 -3.61 -19.56
N ARG A 70 -1.36 -4.62 -19.43
CA ARG A 70 -0.41 -5.00 -20.44
C ARG A 70 -0.50 -6.51 -20.70
N LYS A 71 -0.19 -6.93 -21.90
CA LYS A 71 -0.16 -8.35 -22.28
C LYS A 71 1.30 -8.80 -22.35
N GLU A 72 1.56 -9.95 -21.75
CA GLU A 72 2.87 -10.61 -21.80
C GLU A 72 2.65 -12.09 -22.11
N GLY A 73 2.98 -12.50 -23.34
CA GLY A 73 2.69 -13.84 -23.83
C GLY A 73 1.19 -14.15 -23.77
N LYS A 74 0.82 -15.16 -22.99
CA LYS A 74 -0.58 -15.58 -22.78
C LYS A 74 -1.25 -14.93 -21.56
N GLN A 75 -0.48 -14.19 -20.76
CA GLN A 75 -0.97 -13.55 -19.53
C GLN A 75 -1.30 -12.08 -19.76
N VAL A 76 -2.23 -11.58 -18.97
CA VAL A 76 -2.58 -10.16 -18.90
C VAL A 76 -2.33 -9.69 -17.47
N PHE A 77 -1.49 -8.69 -17.34
CA PHE A 77 -1.14 -8.03 -16.09
C PHE A 77 -1.86 -6.70 -15.97
N TYR A 78 -2.20 -6.35 -14.75
CA TYR A 78 -2.91 -5.12 -14.40
C TYR A 78 -2.12 -4.33 -13.37
N ASP A 79 -2.15 -3.01 -13.47
CA ASP A 79 -1.52 -2.08 -12.53
C ASP A 79 -2.42 -0.87 -12.31
N ILE A 80 -2.14 -0.07 -11.27
CA ILE A 80 -2.80 1.22 -11.05
C ILE A 80 -2.49 2.15 -12.23
N ALA A 81 -3.50 2.86 -12.74
CA ALA A 81 -3.36 3.61 -13.99
C ALA A 81 -2.42 4.80 -13.89
N SER A 82 -2.40 5.49 -12.76
CA SER A 82 -1.65 6.74 -12.60
C SER A 82 -1.49 7.13 -11.13
N THR A 83 -0.63 8.11 -10.87
CA THR A 83 -0.53 8.74 -9.54
C THR A 83 -1.86 9.36 -9.10
N ASN A 84 -2.67 9.88 -10.01
CA ASN A 84 -3.99 10.42 -9.66
C ASN A 84 -4.97 9.32 -9.28
N ALA A 85 -4.97 8.16 -9.96
CA ALA A 85 -5.77 7.00 -9.56
C ALA A 85 -5.34 6.47 -8.18
N LEU A 86 -4.04 6.46 -7.89
CA LEU A 86 -3.50 6.12 -6.58
C LEU A 86 -3.97 7.12 -5.51
N ARG A 87 -3.84 8.42 -5.74
CA ARG A 87 -4.28 9.47 -4.81
C ARG A 87 -5.77 9.39 -4.53
N LEU A 88 -6.59 9.12 -5.55
CA LEU A 88 -8.03 8.94 -5.38
C LEU A 88 -8.34 7.72 -4.49
N TRP A 89 -7.66 6.60 -4.71
CA TRP A 89 -7.80 5.41 -3.85
C TRP A 89 -7.41 5.72 -2.39
N LEU A 90 -6.27 6.40 -2.19
CA LEU A 90 -5.81 6.77 -0.84
C LEU A 90 -6.79 7.73 -0.16
N ALA A 91 -7.28 8.75 -0.87
CA ALA A 91 -8.26 9.70 -0.34
C ALA A 91 -9.58 9.01 0.06
N LEU A 92 -10.09 8.08 -0.77
CA LEU A 92 -11.28 7.29 -0.44
C LEU A 92 -11.05 6.43 0.80
N ARG A 93 -9.92 5.76 0.88
CA ARG A 93 -9.52 4.94 2.03
C ARG A 93 -9.44 5.78 3.30
N ASP A 94 -8.73 6.89 3.24
CA ASP A 94 -8.48 7.75 4.40
C ASP A 94 -9.78 8.41 4.89
N MET A 95 -10.64 8.86 3.97
CA MET A 95 -12.00 9.32 4.29
C MET A 95 -12.80 8.23 5.01
N GLY A 96 -12.80 6.99 4.49
CA GLY A 96 -13.50 5.89 5.14
C GLY A 96 -12.98 5.59 6.55
N LEU A 97 -11.66 5.69 6.74
CA LEU A 97 -11.02 5.45 8.03
C LEU A 97 -11.23 6.57 9.06
N GLN A 98 -11.36 7.81 8.59
CA GLN A 98 -11.52 8.98 9.45
C GLN A 98 -12.98 9.31 9.76
N GLU A 99 -13.88 9.08 8.81
CA GLU A 99 -15.26 9.58 8.89
C GLU A 99 -16.30 8.51 9.17
N LEU A 100 -16.00 7.20 8.93
CA LEU A 100 -16.97 6.13 9.15
C LEU A 100 -16.85 5.55 10.56
N PRO A 101 -17.86 5.72 11.44
CA PRO A 101 -17.79 5.28 12.85
C PRO A 101 -17.54 3.77 13.00
N GLU A 102 -18.12 2.95 12.13
CA GLU A 102 -17.92 1.50 12.13
C GLU A 102 -16.48 1.11 11.80
N VAL A 103 -15.79 1.89 10.95
CA VAL A 103 -14.37 1.67 10.62
C VAL A 103 -13.49 2.14 11.76
N GLN A 104 -13.79 3.29 12.36
CA GLN A 104 -13.08 3.80 13.55
C GLN A 104 -13.17 2.80 14.70
N GLN A 105 -14.35 2.25 14.97
CA GLN A 105 -14.56 1.24 16.00
C GLN A 105 -13.76 -0.04 15.73
N LEU A 106 -13.73 -0.49 14.48
CA LEU A 106 -12.92 -1.64 14.07
C LEU A 106 -11.43 -1.36 14.26
N MET A 107 -10.97 -0.17 13.88
CA MET A 107 -9.55 0.21 13.97
C MET A 107 -9.10 0.53 15.39
N ALA A 108 -9.99 0.95 16.29
CA ALA A 108 -9.66 1.20 17.69
C ALA A 108 -9.07 -0.04 18.40
N GLN A 109 -9.40 -1.25 17.94
CA GLN A 109 -8.82 -2.50 18.44
C GLN A 109 -7.31 -2.63 18.13
N TYR A 110 -6.81 -1.85 17.18
CA TYR A 110 -5.43 -1.85 16.71
C TYR A 110 -4.71 -0.52 16.97
N ALA A 111 -5.40 0.46 17.56
CA ALA A 111 -4.94 1.86 17.64
C ALA A 111 -3.96 2.16 18.79
N SER A 112 -3.43 1.16 19.50
CA SER A 112 -2.61 1.35 20.71
C SER A 112 -1.14 1.68 20.46
N GLU A 113 -0.78 2.35 19.35
CA GLU A 113 0.61 2.72 19.08
C GLU A 113 0.86 4.24 19.18
N PRO A 114 1.35 4.74 20.33
CA PRO A 114 1.62 6.18 20.50
C PRO A 114 2.88 6.67 19.76
N ASP A 115 3.74 5.76 19.28
CA ASP A 115 5.08 6.12 18.77
C ASP A 115 5.22 5.84 17.26
N THR A 116 4.36 6.50 16.48
CA THR A 116 4.37 6.39 15.02
C THR A 116 5.04 7.63 14.40
N LEU A 117 6.07 7.40 13.58
CA LEU A 117 6.80 8.44 12.85
C LEU A 117 6.13 8.76 11.52
N SER A 118 6.35 9.98 11.00
CA SER A 118 6.07 10.32 9.61
C SER A 118 7.37 10.39 8.82
N ILE A 119 7.47 9.63 7.73
CA ILE A 119 8.63 9.70 6.83
C ILE A 119 8.48 10.83 5.81
N LEU A 120 7.26 11.26 5.53
CA LEU A 120 7.01 12.38 4.62
C LEU A 120 7.41 13.72 5.23
N GLU A 121 7.36 13.81 6.56
CA GLU A 121 7.68 15.01 7.35
C GLU A 121 9.10 14.97 7.94
N ASN A 122 9.86 13.87 7.72
CA ASN A 122 11.17 13.66 8.32
C ASN A 122 12.18 13.11 7.31
N ASP A 123 12.76 14.00 6.50
CA ASP A 123 13.77 13.64 5.50
C ASP A 123 15.04 13.05 6.14
N GLU A 124 15.33 13.35 7.43
CA GLU A 124 16.49 12.81 8.14
C GLU A 124 16.44 11.28 8.30
N LEU A 125 15.26 10.67 8.34
CA LEU A 125 15.13 9.21 8.47
C LEU A 125 15.81 8.45 7.31
N LEU A 126 15.69 8.96 6.08
CA LEU A 126 16.36 8.35 4.93
C LEU A 126 17.88 8.54 4.97
N ASP A 127 18.34 9.70 5.39
CA ASP A 127 19.75 9.98 5.53
C ASP A 127 20.40 9.11 6.62
N ARG A 128 19.70 8.92 7.74
CA ARG A 128 20.13 8.01 8.81
C ARG A 128 20.18 6.56 8.32
N ALA A 129 19.19 6.13 7.55
CA ALA A 129 19.19 4.80 6.94
C ALA A 129 20.35 4.63 5.95
N ALA A 130 20.64 5.65 5.13
CA ALA A 130 21.76 5.65 4.18
C ALA A 130 23.12 5.58 4.88
N ARG A 131 23.26 6.21 6.06
CA ARG A 131 24.47 6.13 6.90
C ARG A 131 24.56 4.85 7.74
N GLY A 132 23.53 3.98 7.69
CA GLY A 132 23.47 2.75 8.49
C GLY A 132 23.25 2.98 9.99
N GLU A 133 22.77 4.16 10.39
CA GLU A 133 22.48 4.50 11.79
C GLU A 133 21.17 3.85 12.28
N ILE A 134 20.24 3.60 11.35
CA ILE A 134 18.97 2.92 11.60
C ILE A 134 18.74 1.84 10.55
N ILE A 135 17.89 0.86 10.88
CA ILE A 135 17.36 -0.11 9.93
C ILE A 135 15.98 0.33 9.50
N LEU A 136 15.82 0.66 8.22
CA LEU A 136 14.51 0.87 7.61
C LEU A 136 13.98 -0.49 7.14
N LEU A 137 12.93 -1.02 7.81
CA LEU A 137 12.46 -2.40 7.64
C LEU A 137 11.12 -2.46 6.90
N ASP A 138 11.12 -3.07 5.70
CA ASP A 138 9.90 -3.35 4.94
C ASP A 138 9.30 -4.71 5.34
N LEU A 139 8.07 -4.70 5.86
CA LEU A 139 7.34 -5.88 6.33
C LEU A 139 6.39 -6.45 5.27
N ARG A 140 6.41 -5.96 4.03
CA ARG A 140 5.57 -6.43 2.93
C ARG A 140 6.10 -7.74 2.35
N PHE A 141 5.35 -8.31 1.41
CA PHE A 141 5.81 -9.50 0.68
C PHE A 141 7.00 -9.20 -0.24
N PRO A 142 7.89 -10.18 -0.52
CA PRO A 142 9.08 -9.98 -1.34
C PRO A 142 8.81 -9.38 -2.72
N HIS A 143 7.74 -9.83 -3.39
CA HIS A 143 7.37 -9.30 -4.71
C HIS A 143 6.91 -7.83 -4.66
N GLU A 144 6.27 -7.37 -3.57
CA GLU A 144 5.90 -5.97 -3.37
C GLU A 144 7.14 -5.11 -3.09
N PHE A 145 8.09 -5.65 -2.32
CA PHE A 145 9.39 -5.02 -2.09
C PHE A 145 10.16 -4.85 -3.41
N ALA A 146 10.27 -5.91 -4.20
CA ALA A 146 10.96 -5.88 -5.49
C ALA A 146 10.33 -4.88 -6.47
N ALA A 147 8.99 -4.77 -6.50
CA ALA A 147 8.26 -3.83 -7.34
C ALA A 147 8.55 -2.35 -6.99
N GLY A 148 8.87 -2.07 -5.72
CA GLY A 148 9.27 -0.75 -5.25
C GLY A 148 9.23 -0.65 -3.72
N HIS A 149 10.30 -0.11 -3.14
CA HIS A 149 10.48 0.07 -1.70
C HIS A 149 11.13 1.40 -1.38
N LEU A 150 11.09 1.81 -0.12
CA LEU A 150 11.78 3.02 0.33
C LEU A 150 13.30 2.86 0.17
N PRO A 151 14.04 3.92 -0.22
CA PRO A 151 15.49 3.84 -0.35
C PRO A 151 16.18 3.30 0.90
N ASN A 152 17.18 2.44 0.72
CA ASN A 152 17.96 1.80 1.78
C ASN A 152 17.16 0.88 2.72
N ALA A 153 15.94 0.50 2.35
CA ALA A 153 15.15 -0.43 3.15
C ALA A 153 15.65 -1.87 3.02
N ARG A 154 15.57 -2.61 4.12
CA ARG A 154 15.78 -4.06 4.20
C ARG A 154 14.41 -4.76 4.21
N SER A 155 14.30 -5.90 3.53
CA SER A 155 13.07 -6.70 3.49
C SER A 155 13.11 -7.85 4.48
N ILE A 156 12.15 -7.88 5.41
CA ILE A 156 11.79 -9.06 6.19
C ILE A 156 10.26 -9.10 6.23
N PRO A 157 9.61 -9.97 5.43
CA PRO A 157 8.17 -10.09 5.43
C PRO A 157 7.61 -10.39 6.82
N ALA A 158 6.46 -9.80 7.16
CA ALA A 158 5.82 -10.02 8.46
C ALA A 158 5.55 -11.52 8.76
N SER A 159 5.37 -12.35 7.71
CA SER A 159 5.21 -13.80 7.82
C SER A 159 6.49 -14.53 8.24
N GLU A 160 7.66 -14.00 7.89
CA GLU A 160 8.97 -14.59 8.16
C GLU A 160 9.66 -13.97 9.40
N LEU A 161 9.10 -12.86 9.91
CA LEU A 161 9.74 -12.08 10.98
C LEU A 161 10.09 -12.93 12.20
N ALA A 162 9.23 -13.90 12.57
CA ALA A 162 9.46 -14.74 13.74
C ALA A 162 10.73 -15.58 13.65
N GLU A 163 11.05 -16.06 12.45
CA GLU A 163 12.19 -16.94 12.17
C GLU A 163 13.47 -16.14 11.92
N ARG A 164 13.31 -14.84 11.62
CA ARG A 164 14.40 -13.96 11.21
C ARG A 164 14.69 -12.80 12.18
N LEU A 165 14.12 -12.86 13.40
CA LEU A 165 14.35 -11.83 14.44
C LEU A 165 15.83 -11.70 14.81
N GLU A 166 16.57 -12.81 14.82
CA GLU A 166 18.01 -12.85 15.14
C GLU A 166 18.89 -12.10 14.12
N GLU A 167 18.37 -11.85 12.91
CA GLU A 167 19.05 -11.03 11.93
C GLU A 167 19.04 -9.54 12.27
N LEU A 168 18.19 -9.11 13.21
CA LEU A 168 18.02 -7.72 13.62
C LEU A 168 18.91 -7.41 14.85
N PRO A 169 19.83 -6.44 14.73
CA PRO A 169 20.72 -6.10 15.84
C PRO A 169 19.96 -5.42 16.98
N ALA A 170 20.13 -5.93 18.18
CA ALA A 170 19.41 -5.47 19.38
C ALA A 170 19.73 -4.03 19.81
N HIS A 171 20.86 -3.46 19.34
CA HIS A 171 21.36 -2.14 19.73
C HIS A 171 21.09 -1.05 18.69
N GLN A 172 20.53 -1.39 17.54
CA GLN A 172 20.28 -0.45 16.44
C GLN A 172 18.79 -0.16 16.33
N GLU A 173 18.42 1.12 16.22
CA GLU A 173 17.02 1.54 16.04
C GLU A 173 16.46 0.97 14.73
N ILE A 174 15.27 0.36 14.82
CA ILE A 174 14.55 -0.21 13.69
C ILE A 174 13.33 0.66 13.42
N ILE A 175 13.19 1.10 12.17
CA ILE A 175 12.04 1.86 11.72
C ILE A 175 11.26 0.99 10.72
N ALA A 176 10.16 0.40 11.17
CA ALA A 176 9.39 -0.55 10.38
C ALA A 176 8.25 0.13 9.61
N TYR A 177 7.98 -0.32 8.38
CA TYR A 177 6.85 0.10 7.58
C TYR A 177 6.20 -1.07 6.81
N CYS A 178 5.02 -0.80 6.26
CA CYS A 178 4.26 -1.78 5.48
C CYS A 178 3.43 -1.05 4.40
N ARG A 179 2.16 -1.47 4.20
CA ARG A 179 1.24 -0.95 3.17
C ARG A 179 0.54 0.36 3.56
N GLY A 180 0.92 0.98 4.67
CA GLY A 180 0.36 2.25 5.15
C GLY A 180 -0.09 2.20 6.61
N PRO A 181 -0.77 3.26 7.08
CA PRO A 181 -0.99 3.54 8.50
C PRO A 181 -1.79 2.45 9.24
N TYR A 182 -2.65 1.75 8.55
CA TYR A 182 -3.62 0.79 9.12
C TYR A 182 -3.24 -0.67 8.84
N CYS A 183 -1.97 -0.94 8.58
CA CYS A 183 -1.50 -2.30 8.34
C CYS A 183 -1.42 -3.09 9.65
N VAL A 184 -2.43 -3.92 9.93
CA VAL A 184 -2.48 -4.78 11.12
C VAL A 184 -1.25 -5.69 11.23
N ALA A 185 -0.72 -6.17 10.10
CA ALA A 185 0.50 -6.98 10.11
C ALA A 185 1.70 -6.18 10.65
N ALA A 186 1.86 -4.90 10.26
CA ALA A 186 2.92 -4.05 10.79
C ALA A 186 2.75 -3.81 12.31
N ILE A 187 1.54 -3.51 12.76
CA ILE A 187 1.25 -3.28 14.19
C ILE A 187 1.64 -4.50 15.02
N LYS A 188 1.19 -5.69 14.61
CA LYS A 188 1.54 -6.95 15.30
C LYS A 188 3.03 -7.27 15.23
N SER A 189 3.69 -6.98 14.10
CA SER A 189 5.12 -7.20 13.93
C SER A 189 5.96 -6.30 14.83
N VAL A 190 5.61 -5.02 14.90
CA VAL A 190 6.28 -4.06 15.79
C VAL A 190 6.11 -4.46 17.25
N GLN A 191 4.90 -4.83 17.66
CA GLN A 191 4.67 -5.31 19.03
C GLN A 191 5.53 -6.54 19.33
N LYS A 192 5.57 -7.52 18.42
CA LYS A 192 6.41 -8.72 18.60
C LYS A 192 7.90 -8.41 18.73
N MET A 193 8.41 -7.46 17.93
CA MET A 193 9.81 -7.00 18.04
C MET A 193 10.08 -6.32 19.39
N ARG A 194 9.16 -5.47 19.87
CA ARG A 194 9.25 -4.83 21.19
C ARG A 194 9.24 -5.83 22.34
N ASP A 195 8.41 -6.85 22.26
CA ASP A 195 8.34 -7.92 23.26
C ASP A 195 9.66 -8.71 23.37
N GLN A 196 10.48 -8.69 22.30
CA GLN A 196 11.83 -9.25 22.26
C GLN A 196 12.93 -8.23 22.63
N GLY A 197 12.56 -7.04 23.09
CA GLY A 197 13.49 -6.00 23.52
C GLY A 197 14.16 -5.22 22.40
N LEU A 198 13.69 -5.34 21.14
CA LEU A 198 14.25 -4.58 20.02
C LEU A 198 13.76 -3.12 20.05
N PRO A 199 14.65 -2.14 19.82
CA PRO A 199 14.29 -0.72 19.75
C PRO A 199 13.60 -0.40 18.42
N VAL A 200 12.30 -0.67 18.34
CA VAL A 200 11.53 -0.52 17.10
C VAL A 200 10.44 0.53 17.23
N ARG A 201 10.34 1.36 16.19
CA ARG A 201 9.26 2.33 15.94
C ARG A 201 8.61 2.05 14.59
N ARG A 202 7.41 2.56 14.37
CA ARG A 202 6.69 2.38 13.11
C ARG A 202 6.60 3.70 12.34
N ILE A 203 6.68 3.63 11.02
CA ILE A 203 6.27 4.73 10.14
C ILE A 203 4.76 4.61 9.89
N ARG A 204 4.08 5.75 9.96
CA ARG A 204 2.65 5.85 9.65
C ARG A 204 2.37 5.59 8.18
N GLU A 205 3.16 6.20 7.31
CA GLU A 205 3.04 6.04 5.88
C GLU A 205 3.67 4.72 5.42
N GLY A 206 3.30 4.31 4.21
CA GLY A 206 3.92 3.21 3.51
C GLY A 206 4.40 3.65 2.12
N VAL A 207 4.69 2.67 1.29
CA VAL A 207 5.15 2.90 -0.08
C VAL A 207 4.11 3.65 -0.92
N LEU A 208 2.82 3.46 -0.63
CA LEU A 208 1.75 4.11 -1.40
C LEU A 208 1.71 5.62 -1.18
N GLU A 209 1.80 6.04 0.07
CA GLU A 209 1.84 7.46 0.46
C GLU A 209 3.10 8.12 -0.10
N TRP A 210 4.24 7.43 -0.02
CA TRP A 210 5.51 7.89 -0.60
C TRP A 210 5.41 8.10 -2.12
N ARG A 211 4.84 7.11 -2.84
CA ARG A 211 4.60 7.18 -4.29
C ARG A 211 3.61 8.30 -4.65
N ALA A 212 2.53 8.45 -3.86
CA ALA A 212 1.53 9.49 -4.07
C ALA A 212 2.08 10.92 -3.85
N ALA A 213 3.07 11.06 -2.97
CA ALA A 213 3.83 12.30 -2.77
C ALA A 213 4.83 12.60 -3.92
N GLY A 214 4.94 11.72 -4.92
CA GLY A 214 5.83 11.90 -6.07
C GLY A 214 7.31 11.58 -5.76
N LYS A 215 7.58 10.95 -4.63
CA LYS A 215 8.95 10.58 -4.22
C LYS A 215 9.37 9.27 -4.91
N THR A 216 10.67 9.14 -5.18
CA THR A 216 11.25 7.98 -5.89
C THR A 216 11.34 6.76 -4.99
N LEU A 217 11.02 5.59 -5.55
CA LEU A 217 11.22 4.28 -4.94
C LEU A 217 12.47 3.60 -5.50
N SER A 218 13.16 2.86 -4.65
CA SER A 218 14.15 1.89 -5.09
C SER A 218 13.45 0.63 -5.60
N ARG A 219 14.10 -0.10 -6.52
CA ARG A 219 13.61 -1.39 -7.06
C ARG A 219 14.74 -2.40 -7.02
N THR A 220 14.39 -3.65 -6.73
CA THR A 220 15.34 -4.76 -6.83
C THR A 220 15.06 -5.50 -8.13
N THR A 221 16.06 -5.53 -9.01
CA THR A 221 15.95 -6.15 -10.34
C THR A 221 16.05 -7.69 -10.26
N GLU A 222 16.54 -8.23 -9.13
CA GLU A 222 16.76 -9.66 -8.91
C GLU A 222 15.90 -10.13 -7.73
N LEU A 223 14.86 -10.90 -8.02
CA LEU A 223 14.30 -11.85 -7.08
C LEU A 223 15.27 -13.03 -7.08
N HIS A 224 16.25 -13.08 -6.16
CA HIS A 224 16.93 -14.33 -5.87
C HIS A 224 15.89 -15.27 -5.25
N PRO A 225 15.79 -16.51 -5.78
CA PRO A 225 14.81 -17.51 -5.33
C PRO A 225 15.03 -17.93 -3.89
#